data_49f3467aedc5aadddd16d89ab9ca40f4
#
_entry.id   49f3467aedc5aadddd16d89ab9ca40f4
#
_cell.length_a   1.000
_cell.length_b   1.000
_cell.length_c   1.000
_cell.angle_alpha   90.00
_cell.angle_beta   90.00
_cell.angle_gamma   90.00
#
_symmetry.space_group_name_H-M   'P 1'
#
loop_
_entity.id
_entity.type
_entity.pdbx_description
1 polymer ?
#
loop_
_entity_poly.entity_id
_entity_poly.type
_entity_poly.pdbx_seq_one_letter_code
_entity_poly.pdbx_strand_id
1 'polypeptide(L)'
;MKLFIQWAGGKAQLLSKLKVPLSYNRYFEPFIGGGALLLNLAPKNAVINDINPDLINLYLQIRDNTDTFIERVRELDEIDCTNEIYLEKRRQYNEGTDSLSKAALMIWLNKRCFNGLYRVNKKGEFNSSYGKKDGKRSSFEESNLRGSSSSFKCRDKDGRFL
;
A
#
# COMPACT_ATOMS: atom_id res chain seq x y z
N MET A 1 11.44 -10.83 -2.19
CA MET A 1 10.73 -9.75 -1.46
C MET A 1 9.30 -9.68 -1.96
N LYS A 2 8.30 -9.63 -1.08
CA LYS A 2 6.88 -9.58 -1.41
C LYS A 2 6.36 -8.15 -1.20
N LEU A 3 5.76 -7.56 -2.24
CA LEU A 3 5.19 -6.21 -2.14
C LEU A 3 3.94 -6.20 -1.27
N PHE A 4 3.70 -5.12 -0.55
CA PHE A 4 2.49 -4.94 0.28
C PHE A 4 1.23 -4.89 -0.58
N ILE A 5 1.31 -4.20 -1.69
CA ILE A 5 0.21 -3.90 -2.59
C ILE A 5 0.62 -4.21 -4.05
N GLN A 6 -0.32 -4.70 -4.83
CA GLN A 6 -0.15 -4.81 -6.28
C GLN A 6 -0.46 -3.44 -6.89
N TRP A 7 0.47 -2.92 -7.67
CA TRP A 7 0.35 -1.60 -8.28
C TRP A 7 0.72 -1.63 -9.74
N ALA A 8 -0.16 -1.08 -10.59
CA ALA A 8 0.08 -1.02 -12.03
C ALA A 8 1.32 -0.15 -12.31
N GLY A 9 2.18 -0.59 -13.21
CA GLY A 9 3.45 0.09 -13.51
C GLY A 9 4.51 -0.02 -12.41
N GLY A 10 4.35 -0.98 -11.48
CA GLY A 10 5.31 -1.20 -10.40
C GLY A 10 6.71 -1.56 -10.91
N LYS A 11 7.74 -1.03 -10.24
CA LYS A 11 9.16 -1.15 -10.64
C LYS A 11 9.78 -2.51 -10.29
N ALA A 12 9.00 -3.48 -9.77
CA ALA A 12 9.53 -4.78 -9.33
C ALA A 12 10.28 -5.53 -10.44
N GLN A 13 9.79 -5.49 -11.67
CA GLN A 13 10.43 -6.13 -12.83
C GLN A 13 11.71 -5.41 -13.30
N LEU A 14 11.91 -4.17 -12.88
CA LEU A 14 13.06 -3.36 -13.25
C LEU A 14 14.21 -3.48 -12.24
N LEU A 15 13.97 -4.04 -11.05
CA LEU A 15 14.98 -4.09 -9.98
C LEU A 15 16.33 -4.68 -10.42
N SER A 16 16.31 -5.74 -11.23
CA SER A 16 17.53 -6.38 -11.75
C SER A 16 18.25 -5.55 -12.81
N LYS A 17 17.57 -4.57 -13.42
CA LYS A 17 18.11 -3.74 -14.51
C LYS A 17 18.56 -2.36 -14.03
N LEU A 18 18.09 -1.94 -12.85
CA LEU A 18 18.42 -0.63 -12.29
C LEU A 18 19.81 -0.64 -11.67
N LYS A 19 20.65 0.27 -12.12
CA LYS A 19 21.95 0.54 -11.51
C LYS A 19 21.73 1.59 -10.41
N VAL A 20 21.82 1.16 -9.15
CA VAL A 20 21.72 2.05 -7.99
C VAL A 20 23.15 2.37 -7.53
N PRO A 21 23.48 3.65 -7.21
CA PRO A 21 24.77 3.99 -6.62
C PRO A 21 25.03 3.21 -5.33
N LEU A 22 26.27 2.79 -5.11
CA LEU A 22 26.68 2.03 -3.91
C LEU A 22 26.60 2.87 -2.62
N SER A 23 26.68 4.20 -2.75
CA SER A 23 26.53 5.13 -1.63
C SER A 23 25.73 6.36 -2.03
N TYR A 24 24.86 6.81 -1.14
CA TYR A 24 24.06 8.03 -1.30
C TYR A 24 23.64 8.56 0.09
N ASN A 25 23.50 9.89 0.22
CA ASN A 25 23.13 10.52 1.47
C ASN A 25 21.59 10.55 1.69
N ARG A 26 20.83 10.64 0.60
CA ARG A 26 19.36 10.71 0.61
C ARG A 26 18.78 9.94 -0.57
N TYR A 27 17.61 9.36 -0.34
CA TYR A 27 16.82 8.68 -1.36
C TYR A 27 15.51 9.41 -1.57
N PHE A 28 15.16 9.67 -2.83
CA PHE A 28 13.90 10.30 -3.18
C PHE A 28 13.12 9.43 -4.17
N GLU A 29 11.90 9.08 -3.83
CA GLU A 29 11.00 8.32 -4.71
C GLU A 29 9.67 9.07 -4.84
N PRO A 30 9.54 10.02 -5.82
CA PRO A 30 8.36 10.87 -5.99
C PRO A 30 7.14 10.13 -6.56
N PHE A 31 7.31 8.90 -7.07
CA PHE A 31 6.28 8.02 -7.59
C PHE A 31 6.47 6.64 -6.97
N ILE A 32 6.13 6.52 -5.68
CA ILE A 32 6.44 5.32 -4.89
C ILE A 32 5.70 4.08 -5.41
N GLY A 33 4.41 4.22 -5.80
CA GLY A 33 3.58 3.10 -6.22
C GLY A 33 3.57 1.96 -5.20
N GLY A 34 3.84 0.74 -5.65
CA GLY A 34 3.90 -0.44 -4.76
C GLY A 34 5.17 -0.56 -3.92
N GLY A 35 6.07 0.43 -3.92
CA GLY A 35 7.25 0.50 -3.05
C GLY A 35 8.37 -0.49 -3.37
N ALA A 36 8.45 -0.99 -4.59
CA ALA A 36 9.41 -2.03 -4.97
C ALA A 36 10.87 -1.61 -4.72
N LEU A 37 11.24 -0.37 -5.06
CA LEU A 37 12.59 0.16 -4.85
C LEU A 37 12.84 0.44 -3.37
N LEU A 38 11.92 1.13 -2.69
CA LEU A 38 12.01 1.41 -1.26
C LEU A 38 12.28 0.14 -0.45
N LEU A 39 11.48 -0.90 -0.69
CA LEU A 39 11.57 -2.18 0.03
C LEU A 39 12.84 -2.97 -0.32
N ASN A 40 13.31 -2.87 -1.56
CA ASN A 40 14.53 -3.58 -1.99
C ASN A 40 15.79 -2.92 -1.45
N LEU A 41 15.85 -1.59 -1.48
CA LEU A 41 17.04 -0.83 -1.10
C LEU A 41 17.10 -0.57 0.40
N ALA A 42 15.96 -0.55 1.10
CA ALA A 42 15.83 -0.21 2.51
C ALA A 42 16.68 1.03 2.91
N PRO A 43 16.51 2.17 2.21
CA PRO A 43 17.39 3.33 2.40
C PRO A 43 17.15 3.99 3.77
N LYS A 44 18.21 4.39 4.47
CA LYS A 44 18.12 5.00 5.81
C LYS A 44 17.45 6.39 5.83
N ASN A 45 17.52 7.13 4.74
CA ASN A 45 17.03 8.51 4.63
C ASN A 45 16.17 8.65 3.39
N ALA A 46 15.00 8.02 3.38
CA ALA A 46 14.07 8.06 2.25
C ALA A 46 13.06 9.20 2.38
N VAL A 47 12.77 9.83 1.24
CA VAL A 47 11.61 10.69 1.06
C VAL A 47 10.78 10.09 -0.05
N ILE A 48 9.54 9.75 0.26
CA ILE A 48 8.62 9.14 -0.69
C ILE A 48 7.42 10.05 -0.96
N ASN A 49 6.88 9.94 -2.15
CA ASN A 49 5.64 10.62 -2.53
C ASN A 49 4.88 9.81 -3.59
N ASP A 50 3.60 10.10 -3.74
CA ASP A 50 2.76 9.65 -4.84
C ASP A 50 1.61 10.65 -5.02
N ILE A 51 1.05 10.71 -6.21
CA ILE A 51 -0.13 11.54 -6.49
C ILE A 51 -1.39 10.98 -5.80
N ASN A 52 -1.38 9.69 -5.50
CA ASN A 52 -2.51 9.01 -4.85
C ASN A 52 -2.46 9.20 -3.34
N PRO A 53 -3.37 9.98 -2.73
CA PRO A 53 -3.35 10.26 -1.30
C PRO A 53 -3.65 9.03 -0.44
N ASP A 54 -4.45 8.08 -0.94
CA ASP A 54 -4.75 6.85 -0.22
C ASP A 54 -3.52 5.94 -0.13
N LEU A 55 -2.68 5.96 -1.18
CA LEU A 55 -1.41 5.25 -1.18
C LEU A 55 -0.43 5.86 -0.17
N ILE A 56 -0.35 7.19 -0.11
CA ILE A 56 0.47 7.88 0.90
C ILE A 56 -0.06 7.59 2.30
N ASN A 57 -1.38 7.62 2.52
CA ASN A 57 -1.97 7.22 3.80
C ASN A 57 -1.55 5.79 4.17
N LEU A 58 -1.58 4.84 3.25
CA LEU A 58 -1.13 3.48 3.50
C LEU A 58 0.31 3.43 4.03
N TYR A 59 1.24 4.15 3.38
CA TYR A 59 2.63 4.20 3.83
C TYR A 59 2.79 4.88 5.18
N LEU A 60 2.01 5.93 5.46
CA LEU A 60 2.00 6.59 6.77
C LEU A 60 1.52 5.66 7.88
N GLN A 61 0.43 4.89 7.65
CA GLN A 61 -0.06 3.92 8.64
C GLN A 61 0.95 2.78 8.87
N ILE A 62 1.61 2.31 7.81
CA ILE A 62 2.69 1.32 7.95
C ILE A 62 3.84 1.87 8.78
N ARG A 63 4.22 3.14 8.62
CA ARG A 63 5.31 3.78 9.37
C ARG A 63 4.96 4.05 10.83
N ASP A 64 3.79 4.67 11.05
CA ASP A 64 3.45 5.29 12.34
C ASP A 64 2.63 4.38 13.25
N ASN A 65 1.86 3.44 12.67
CA ASN A 65 0.91 2.58 13.37
C ASN A 65 1.08 1.10 13.00
N THR A 66 2.31 0.63 12.79
CA THR A 66 2.63 -0.69 12.22
C THR A 66 1.86 -1.83 12.87
N ASP A 67 1.89 -1.94 14.20
CA ASP A 67 1.28 -3.07 14.92
C ASP A 67 -0.25 -3.05 14.80
N THR A 68 -0.86 -1.91 15.07
CA THR A 68 -2.32 -1.73 14.95
C THR A 68 -2.80 -1.91 13.52
N PHE A 69 -1.99 -1.50 12.54
CA PHE A 69 -2.27 -1.72 11.12
C PHE A 69 -2.26 -3.22 10.78
N ILE A 70 -1.26 -3.97 11.26
CA ILE A 70 -1.16 -5.42 11.07
C ILE A 70 -2.38 -6.12 11.69
N GLU A 71 -2.75 -5.76 12.91
CA GLU A 71 -3.93 -6.31 13.60
C GLU A 71 -5.21 -6.06 12.79
N ARG A 72 -5.40 -4.83 12.32
CA ARG A 72 -6.59 -4.48 11.53
C ARG A 72 -6.67 -5.26 10.21
N VAL A 73 -5.55 -5.50 9.54
CA VAL A 73 -5.53 -6.32 8.31
C VAL A 73 -5.81 -7.78 8.63
N ARG A 74 -5.30 -8.32 9.75
CA ARG A 74 -5.60 -9.69 10.19
C ARG A 74 -7.08 -9.88 10.48
N GLU A 75 -7.71 -8.95 11.21
CA GLU A 75 -9.17 -8.97 11.46
C GLU A 75 -9.97 -9.04 10.15
N LEU A 76 -9.58 -8.24 9.15
CA LEU A 76 -10.21 -8.28 7.83
C LEU A 76 -9.98 -9.61 7.10
N ASP A 77 -8.83 -10.25 7.28
CA ASP A 77 -8.49 -11.52 6.64
C ASP A 77 -9.23 -12.73 7.23
N GLU A 78 -9.78 -12.62 8.44
CA GLU A 78 -10.66 -13.66 9.03
C GLU A 78 -12.08 -13.64 8.44
N ILE A 79 -12.43 -12.63 7.66
CA ILE A 79 -13.74 -12.53 7.02
C ILE A 79 -13.74 -13.35 5.72
N ASP A 80 -14.64 -14.31 5.62
CA ASP A 80 -14.88 -15.04 4.37
C ASP A 80 -15.38 -14.07 3.28
N CYS A 81 -14.62 -13.96 2.20
CA CYS A 81 -14.88 -12.97 1.18
C CYS A 81 -15.82 -13.51 0.10
N THR A 82 -17.09 -13.13 0.18
CA THR A 82 -18.05 -13.26 -0.93
C THR A 82 -18.09 -11.98 -1.77
N ASN A 83 -18.79 -12.02 -2.91
CA ASN A 83 -19.00 -10.81 -3.72
C ASN A 83 -19.73 -9.71 -2.93
N GLU A 84 -20.73 -10.07 -2.14
CA GLU A 84 -21.51 -9.14 -1.32
C GLU A 84 -20.64 -8.47 -0.27
N ILE A 85 -19.84 -9.26 0.44
CA ILE A 85 -18.89 -8.75 1.45
C ILE A 85 -17.82 -7.85 0.80
N TYR A 86 -17.31 -8.26 -0.37
CA TYR A 86 -16.36 -7.42 -1.11
C TYR A 86 -16.95 -6.05 -1.48
N LEU A 87 -18.19 -6.02 -1.98
CA LEU A 87 -18.86 -4.77 -2.34
C LEU A 87 -19.13 -3.90 -1.12
N GLU A 88 -19.53 -4.49 0.01
CA GLU A 88 -19.72 -3.76 1.26
C GLU A 88 -18.39 -3.17 1.78
N LYS A 89 -17.30 -3.93 1.77
CA LYS A 89 -15.98 -3.43 2.16
C LYS A 89 -15.48 -2.33 1.22
N ARG A 90 -15.79 -2.42 -0.07
CA ARG A 90 -15.50 -1.37 -1.05
C ARG A 90 -16.27 -0.08 -0.76
N ARG A 91 -17.55 -0.20 -0.36
CA ARG A 91 -18.36 0.95 0.08
C ARG A 91 -17.74 1.58 1.32
N GLN A 92 -17.43 0.78 2.35
CA GLN A 92 -16.76 1.26 3.57
C GLN A 92 -15.44 1.99 3.29
N TYR A 93 -14.65 1.50 2.34
CA TYR A 93 -13.41 2.15 1.91
C TYR A 93 -13.67 3.54 1.29
N ASN A 94 -14.67 3.65 0.42
CA ASN A 94 -14.99 4.89 -0.29
C ASN A 94 -15.62 5.96 0.62
N GLU A 95 -16.43 5.54 1.58
CA GLU A 95 -17.15 6.42 2.52
C GLU A 95 -16.35 6.69 3.81
N GLY A 96 -15.35 5.85 4.10
CA GLY A 96 -14.61 5.90 5.35
C GLY A 96 -13.69 7.11 5.47
N THR A 97 -13.65 7.69 6.66
CA THR A 97 -12.79 8.83 7.03
C THR A 97 -11.64 8.43 7.96
N ASP A 98 -11.73 7.27 8.63
CA ASP A 98 -10.66 6.77 9.48
C ASP A 98 -9.47 6.26 8.66
N SER A 99 -8.33 6.91 8.84
CA SER A 99 -7.11 6.68 8.05
C SER A 99 -6.56 5.26 8.18
N LEU A 100 -6.60 4.69 9.39
CA LEU A 100 -6.09 3.34 9.67
C LEU A 100 -6.96 2.27 9.00
N SER A 101 -8.28 2.34 9.22
CA SER A 101 -9.23 1.42 8.61
C SER A 101 -9.21 1.51 7.08
N LYS A 102 -9.09 2.71 6.53
CA LYS A 102 -8.98 2.94 5.09
C LYS A 102 -7.71 2.31 4.51
N ALA A 103 -6.58 2.44 5.17
CA ALA A 103 -5.31 1.82 4.74
C ALA A 103 -5.39 0.28 4.77
N ALA A 104 -5.96 -0.30 5.83
CA ALA A 104 -6.15 -1.74 5.95
C ALA A 104 -7.10 -2.29 4.86
N LEU A 105 -8.23 -1.60 4.64
CA LEU A 105 -9.18 -1.92 3.57
C LEU A 105 -8.55 -1.82 2.18
N MET A 106 -7.65 -0.85 1.96
CA MET A 106 -6.94 -0.71 0.68
C MET A 106 -6.14 -1.97 0.34
N ILE A 107 -5.38 -2.51 1.29
CA ILE A 107 -4.64 -3.77 1.08
C ILE A 107 -5.61 -4.94 0.88
N TRP A 108 -6.61 -5.07 1.74
CA TRP A 108 -7.57 -6.17 1.68
C TRP A 108 -8.31 -6.21 0.34
N LEU A 109 -8.81 -5.07 -0.15
CA LEU A 109 -9.48 -4.94 -1.43
C LEU A 109 -8.54 -5.20 -2.61
N ASN A 110 -7.33 -4.66 -2.58
CA ASN A 110 -6.33 -4.85 -3.63
C ASN A 110 -5.97 -6.32 -3.83
N LYS A 111 -5.87 -7.10 -2.75
CA LYS A 111 -5.57 -8.54 -2.83
C LYS A 111 -6.74 -9.36 -3.40
N ARG A 112 -7.98 -8.88 -3.24
CA ARG A 112 -9.21 -9.58 -3.62
C ARG A 112 -9.85 -9.06 -4.89
N CYS A 113 -9.46 -7.87 -5.36
CA CYS A 113 -9.98 -7.34 -6.63
C CYS A 113 -9.42 -8.06 -7.85
N PHE A 114 -10.08 -7.86 -8.98
CA PHE A 114 -9.66 -8.41 -10.27
C PHE A 114 -8.24 -7.95 -10.63
N ASN A 115 -7.35 -8.90 -10.80
CA ASN A 115 -5.92 -8.70 -11.12
C ASN A 115 -5.14 -7.76 -10.18
N GLY A 116 -5.64 -7.47 -8.98
CA GLY A 116 -4.99 -6.53 -8.07
C GLY A 116 -4.95 -5.09 -8.59
N LEU A 117 -5.84 -4.75 -9.49
CA LEU A 117 -5.85 -3.44 -10.16
C LEU A 117 -6.50 -2.38 -9.27
N TYR A 118 -5.75 -1.37 -8.86
CA TYR A 118 -6.31 -0.17 -8.25
C TYR A 118 -6.88 0.73 -9.35
N ARG A 119 -8.19 0.90 -9.35
CA ARG A 119 -8.91 1.73 -10.32
C ARG A 119 -9.96 2.57 -9.59
N VAL A 120 -10.11 3.82 -10.02
CA VAL A 120 -11.14 4.73 -9.51
C VAL A 120 -12.07 5.19 -10.64
N ASN A 121 -13.28 5.55 -10.27
CA ASN A 121 -14.24 6.19 -11.17
C ASN A 121 -13.98 7.70 -11.29
N LYS A 122 -14.82 8.42 -12.05
CA LYS A 122 -14.70 9.88 -12.25
C LYS A 122 -14.86 10.70 -10.96
N LYS A 123 -15.44 10.11 -9.90
CA LYS A 123 -15.58 10.74 -8.58
C LYS A 123 -14.37 10.46 -7.66
N GLY A 124 -13.37 9.69 -8.13
CA GLY A 124 -12.24 9.27 -7.31
C GLY A 124 -12.51 8.05 -6.42
N GLU A 125 -13.68 7.41 -6.53
CA GLU A 125 -14.04 6.25 -5.73
C GLU A 125 -13.44 4.96 -6.32
N PHE A 126 -12.86 4.12 -5.45
CA PHE A 126 -12.35 2.80 -5.84
C PHE A 126 -13.48 1.93 -6.41
N ASN A 127 -13.30 1.43 -7.64
CA ASN A 127 -14.34 0.73 -8.36
C ASN A 127 -13.92 -0.58 -9.04
N SER A 128 -12.79 -1.15 -8.64
CA SER A 128 -12.37 -2.46 -9.16
C SER A 128 -13.36 -3.54 -8.76
N SER A 129 -13.57 -4.50 -9.66
CA SER A 129 -14.49 -5.61 -9.46
C SER A 129 -13.87 -6.66 -8.54
N TYR A 130 -14.72 -7.49 -7.90
CA TYR A 130 -14.28 -8.67 -7.18
C TYR A 130 -13.57 -9.66 -8.11
N GLY A 131 -12.43 -10.17 -7.70
CA GLY A 131 -11.60 -11.07 -8.50
C GLY A 131 -11.88 -12.55 -8.29
N LYS A 132 -12.94 -12.91 -7.52
CA LYS A 132 -13.28 -14.30 -7.14
C LYS A 132 -12.09 -15.05 -6.52
N LYS A 133 -11.36 -14.37 -5.64
CA LYS A 133 -10.19 -14.91 -4.95
C LYS A 133 -10.57 -15.26 -3.51
N ASP A 134 -11.39 -16.28 -3.35
CA ASP A 134 -11.83 -16.77 -2.06
C ASP A 134 -10.64 -17.30 -1.26
N GLY A 135 -10.65 -17.09 0.05
CA GLY A 135 -9.60 -17.56 0.98
C GLY A 135 -8.22 -16.90 0.80
N LYS A 136 -8.09 -15.87 -0.03
CA LYS A 136 -6.82 -15.21 -0.24
C LYS A 136 -6.50 -14.23 0.88
N ARG A 137 -5.57 -14.58 1.75
CA ARG A 137 -5.07 -13.69 2.80
C ARG A 137 -4.26 -12.52 2.20
N SER A 138 -4.31 -11.40 2.87
CA SER A 138 -3.49 -10.21 2.58
C SER A 138 -2.04 -10.47 3.00
N SER A 139 -1.43 -11.52 2.43
CA SER A 139 -0.10 -11.97 2.82
C SER A 139 0.94 -10.87 2.55
N PHE A 140 1.43 -10.27 3.60
CA PHE A 140 2.63 -9.46 3.63
C PHE A 140 3.61 -10.08 4.62
N GLU A 141 4.89 -9.94 4.37
CA GLU A 141 5.91 -10.31 5.35
C GLU A 141 5.97 -9.20 6.39
N GLU A 142 5.51 -9.48 7.61
CA GLU A 142 5.52 -8.51 8.72
C GLU A 142 6.91 -7.95 8.99
N SER A 143 7.95 -8.75 8.78
CA SER A 143 9.34 -8.32 8.83
C SER A 143 9.64 -7.16 7.87
N ASN A 144 9.03 -7.17 6.68
CA ASN A 144 9.20 -6.08 5.71
C ASN A 144 8.48 -4.81 6.15
N LEU A 145 7.31 -4.94 6.79
CA LEU A 145 6.59 -3.78 7.36
C LEU A 145 7.39 -3.16 8.50
N ARG A 146 7.85 -3.96 9.45
CA ARG A 146 8.63 -3.49 10.62
C ARG A 146 9.99 -2.92 10.20
N GLY A 147 10.64 -3.51 9.20
CA GLY A 147 11.92 -3.01 8.68
C GLY A 147 11.83 -1.69 7.92
N SER A 148 10.67 -1.41 7.30
CA SER A 148 10.45 -0.15 6.55
C SER A 148 9.86 0.98 7.39
N SER A 149 9.28 0.70 8.56
CA SER A 149 8.55 1.68 9.37
C SER A 149 9.40 2.85 9.88
N SER A 150 10.70 2.69 10.03
CA SER A 150 11.58 3.73 10.59
C SER A 150 12.38 4.55 9.56
N SER A 151 12.24 4.27 8.26
CA SER A 151 13.25 4.70 7.29
C SER A 151 12.82 5.78 6.29
N PHE A 152 11.56 6.24 6.29
CA PHE A 152 11.12 7.21 5.28
C PHE A 152 10.26 8.36 5.83
N LYS A 153 10.27 9.47 5.09
CA LYS A 153 9.39 10.62 5.29
C LYS A 153 8.47 10.75 4.09
N CYS A 154 7.21 11.13 4.31
CA CYS A 154 6.28 11.48 3.26
C CYS A 154 6.17 13.01 3.12
N ARG A 155 5.74 13.49 1.96
CA ARG A 155 5.26 14.87 1.80
C ARG A 155 3.75 14.90 1.77
N ASP A 156 3.16 15.87 2.45
CA ASP A 156 1.73 16.17 2.30
C ASP A 156 1.45 16.91 0.98
N LYS A 157 0.17 17.14 0.68
CA LYS A 157 -0.27 17.89 -0.50
C LYS A 157 0.28 19.32 -0.57
N ASP A 158 0.65 19.89 0.57
CA ASP A 158 1.20 21.25 0.69
C ASP A 158 2.74 21.25 0.64
N GLY A 159 3.36 20.10 0.36
CA GLY A 159 4.81 19.95 0.22
C GLY A 159 5.58 19.89 1.53
N ARG A 160 4.90 19.83 2.69
CA ARG A 160 5.54 19.70 4.01
C ARG A 160 5.94 18.25 4.26
N PHE A 161 7.04 18.05 4.96
CA PHE A 161 7.44 16.70 5.43
C PHE A 161 6.61 16.29 6.64
N LEU A 162 6.04 15.10 6.55
CA LEU A 162 5.31 14.42 7.63
C LEU A 162 6.20 13.38 8.27
#